data_4beeecd64ea7ee505732235e750f120b
#
_entry.id   4beeecd64ea7ee505732235e750f120b
#
_cell.length_a   1.000
_cell.length_b   1.000
_cell.length_c   1.000
_cell.angle_alpha   90.00
_cell.angle_beta   90.00
_cell.angle_gamma   90.00
#
_symmetry.space_group_name_H-M   'P 1'
#
loop_
_entity.id
_entity.type
_entity.pdbx_description
1 polymer ?
#
loop_
_entity_poly.entity_id
_entity_poly.type
_entity_poly.pdbx_seq_one_letter_code
_entity_poly.pdbx_strand_id
1 'polypeptide(L)'
;MQNYGVTISAFGEADVLQFQPQLAMPTISADQVLIENHFAGVNPVDFKTRKGLGWGAEKFKSQFPAVLGFDLAGIVVQAGAESGFNVGERVAALTFDGGAYSRYVAVNADLVARVPKAVSLQQAGAMPTVAVTALQILKQANVSAGQKIVMSAPLGGVGHLLLQLLAKENVDITVICSEAKQQQALALGANHTVDYHHPHAYPDLNADLFIDLVGGESGVAALKMVKKGGRIICIPTIHVPLLQQAGAEQQLLVEKMLAVPNRQDLETMLNDLAENRLYLKIAQVLPITDIQQAHRQLESGRTSGKIVLDLQLG
;
A
#
# COMPACT_ATOMS: atom_id res chain seq x y z
N MET A 1 4.61 -27.35 -14.62
CA MET A 1 4.66 -26.05 -13.90
C MET A 1 5.63 -26.21 -12.73
N GLN A 2 6.58 -25.30 -12.57
CA GLN A 2 7.52 -25.29 -11.44
C GLN A 2 7.24 -24.04 -10.60
N ASN A 3 7.02 -24.23 -9.30
CA ASN A 3 6.88 -23.11 -8.38
C ASN A 3 8.24 -22.73 -7.80
N TYR A 4 8.49 -21.44 -7.71
CA TYR A 4 9.66 -20.83 -7.08
C TYR A 4 9.23 -19.53 -6.39
N GLY A 5 10.08 -18.98 -5.56
CA GLY A 5 9.77 -17.74 -4.85
C GLY A 5 10.82 -17.39 -3.81
N VAL A 6 10.45 -16.53 -2.88
CA VAL A 6 11.33 -16.09 -1.81
C VAL A 6 10.73 -16.43 -0.46
N THR A 7 11.53 -17.10 0.37
CA THR A 7 11.16 -17.45 1.75
C THR A 7 11.98 -16.69 2.77
N ILE A 8 11.44 -16.59 3.97
CA ILE A 8 12.18 -16.27 5.20
C ILE A 8 12.05 -17.43 6.18
N SER A 9 13.13 -17.76 6.88
CA SER A 9 13.16 -18.79 7.93
C SER A 9 13.19 -18.20 9.33
N ALA A 10 13.34 -16.90 9.45
CA ALA A 10 13.30 -16.12 10.68
C ALA A 10 13.02 -14.65 10.34
N PHE A 11 12.62 -13.86 11.32
CA PHE A 11 12.61 -12.41 11.19
C PHE A 11 14.02 -11.83 11.16
N GLY A 12 14.21 -10.72 10.44
CA GLY A 12 15.53 -10.09 10.35
C GLY A 12 15.61 -8.97 9.32
N GLU A 13 16.82 -8.61 8.95
CA GLU A 13 17.11 -7.63 7.93
C GLU A 13 16.89 -8.22 6.50
N ALA A 14 17.07 -7.43 5.44
CA ALA A 14 16.72 -7.85 4.09
C ALA A 14 17.39 -9.14 3.59
N ASP A 15 18.53 -9.51 4.19
CA ASP A 15 19.29 -10.72 3.86
C ASP A 15 18.60 -12.03 4.27
N VAL A 16 17.57 -11.99 5.14
CA VAL A 16 16.78 -13.20 5.45
C VAL A 16 15.86 -13.62 4.29
N LEU A 17 15.65 -12.74 3.29
CA LEU A 17 14.89 -13.06 2.07
C LEU A 17 15.75 -13.92 1.15
N GLN A 18 15.40 -15.21 1.04
CA GLN A 18 16.16 -16.19 0.29
C GLN A 18 15.36 -16.74 -0.88
N PHE A 19 15.92 -16.61 -2.08
CA PHE A 19 15.32 -17.19 -3.28
C PHE A 19 15.37 -18.72 -3.22
N GLN A 20 14.22 -19.35 -3.50
CA GLN A 20 14.04 -20.78 -3.55
C GLN A 20 13.62 -21.19 -4.96
N PRO A 21 14.47 -21.91 -5.70
CA PRO A 21 14.16 -22.29 -7.07
C PRO A 21 13.06 -23.35 -7.16
N GLN A 22 12.69 -23.96 -6.03
CA GLN A 22 11.66 -24.97 -5.94
C GLN A 22 10.85 -24.82 -4.66
N LEU A 23 9.57 -24.51 -4.81
CA LEU A 23 8.57 -24.49 -3.74
C LEU A 23 7.48 -25.52 -4.03
N ALA A 24 6.77 -25.93 -2.99
CA ALA A 24 5.57 -26.74 -3.19
C ALA A 24 4.54 -25.99 -4.04
N MET A 25 3.86 -26.70 -4.93
CA MET A 25 2.74 -26.15 -5.68
C MET A 25 1.53 -26.01 -4.73
N PRO A 26 0.91 -24.83 -4.62
CA PRO A 26 -0.30 -24.70 -3.82
C PRO A 26 -1.45 -25.54 -4.37
N THR A 27 -2.24 -26.12 -3.48
CA THR A 27 -3.53 -26.72 -3.81
C THR A 27 -4.64 -25.72 -3.52
N ILE A 28 -5.75 -25.81 -4.26
CA ILE A 28 -6.89 -24.92 -4.09
C ILE A 28 -8.13 -25.67 -3.60
N SER A 29 -8.98 -24.98 -2.82
CA SER A 29 -10.34 -25.40 -2.48
C SER A 29 -11.35 -24.97 -3.55
N ALA A 30 -12.62 -25.34 -3.38
CA ALA A 30 -13.68 -25.02 -4.34
C ALA A 30 -13.90 -23.50 -4.52
N ASP A 31 -13.63 -22.71 -3.50
CA ASP A 31 -13.79 -21.24 -3.42
C ASP A 31 -12.52 -20.46 -3.76
N GLN A 32 -11.44 -21.14 -4.18
CA GLN A 32 -10.15 -20.51 -4.46
C GLN A 32 -9.79 -20.57 -5.96
N VAL A 33 -8.83 -19.73 -6.34
CA VAL A 33 -8.15 -19.78 -7.62
C VAL A 33 -6.65 -19.95 -7.43
N LEU A 34 -5.99 -20.69 -8.31
CA LEU A 34 -4.54 -20.71 -8.44
C LEU A 34 -4.14 -19.67 -9.48
N ILE A 35 -3.35 -18.71 -9.06
CA ILE A 35 -2.88 -17.64 -9.92
C ILE A 35 -1.41 -17.89 -10.26
N GLU A 36 -1.07 -17.90 -11.54
CA GLU A 36 0.29 -17.72 -12.00
C GLU A 36 0.63 -16.23 -11.85
N ASN A 37 1.38 -15.92 -10.79
CA ASN A 37 1.71 -14.56 -10.43
C ASN A 37 2.83 -14.03 -11.31
N HIS A 38 2.56 -12.94 -12.00
CA HIS A 38 3.54 -12.27 -12.87
C HIS A 38 4.22 -11.10 -12.18
N PHE A 39 3.48 -10.34 -11.38
CA PHE A 39 3.98 -9.14 -10.72
C PHE A 39 3.49 -9.03 -9.27
N ALA A 40 4.40 -8.71 -8.35
CA ALA A 40 4.11 -8.49 -6.94
C ALA A 40 4.53 -7.07 -6.53
N GLY A 41 3.63 -6.34 -5.88
CA GLY A 41 3.94 -5.03 -5.31
C GLY A 41 4.71 -5.16 -3.98
N VAL A 42 5.68 -4.28 -3.76
CA VAL A 42 6.40 -4.21 -2.47
C VAL A 42 5.85 -3.07 -1.64
N ASN A 43 5.56 -3.34 -0.36
CA ASN A 43 4.87 -2.44 0.55
C ASN A 43 5.58 -2.30 1.90
N PRO A 44 5.36 -1.21 2.66
CA PRO A 44 5.92 -1.07 4.00
C PRO A 44 5.52 -2.20 4.96
N VAL A 45 4.34 -2.80 4.79
CA VAL A 45 3.91 -3.94 5.60
C VAL A 45 4.80 -5.17 5.37
N ASP A 46 5.31 -5.39 4.16
CA ASP A 46 6.17 -6.53 3.84
C ASP A 46 7.48 -6.48 4.64
N PHE A 47 8.19 -5.34 4.59
CA PHE A 47 9.45 -5.23 5.34
C PHE A 47 9.22 -5.15 6.87
N LYS A 48 8.12 -4.54 7.32
CA LYS A 48 7.77 -4.56 8.75
C LYS A 48 7.52 -5.99 9.22
N THR A 49 6.74 -6.77 8.48
CA THR A 49 6.51 -8.20 8.76
C THR A 49 7.82 -8.97 8.79
N ARG A 50 8.67 -8.78 7.78
CA ARG A 50 9.99 -9.41 7.72
C ARG A 50 10.86 -9.08 8.95
N LYS A 51 10.78 -7.83 9.47
CA LYS A 51 11.50 -7.38 10.67
C LYS A 51 10.88 -7.86 11.99
N GLY A 52 9.80 -8.61 11.96
CA GLY A 52 9.11 -9.01 13.19
C GLY A 52 8.24 -7.90 13.79
N LEU A 53 7.76 -6.96 12.99
CA LEU A 53 6.98 -5.81 13.44
C LEU A 53 5.54 -5.86 12.93
N GLY A 54 4.62 -5.43 13.79
CA GLY A 54 3.21 -5.27 13.45
C GLY A 54 2.43 -6.58 13.33
N TRP A 55 1.21 -6.48 12.81
CA TRP A 55 0.25 -7.61 12.74
C TRP A 55 0.75 -8.77 11.85
N GLY A 56 1.47 -8.46 10.79
CA GLY A 56 2.01 -9.48 9.89
C GLY A 56 3.02 -10.38 10.61
N ALA A 57 3.89 -9.82 11.46
CA ALA A 57 4.82 -10.62 12.24
C ALA A 57 4.12 -11.59 13.19
N GLU A 58 3.07 -11.15 13.87
CA GLU A 58 2.27 -12.02 14.73
C GLU A 58 1.65 -13.19 13.94
N LYS A 59 1.22 -12.93 12.70
CA LYS A 59 0.66 -13.97 11.83
C LYS A 59 1.70 -15.01 11.41
N PHE A 60 2.91 -14.57 11.03
CA PHE A 60 3.92 -15.46 10.43
C PHE A 60 4.89 -16.09 11.41
N LYS A 61 4.96 -15.64 12.67
CA LYS A 61 5.95 -16.13 13.68
C LYS A 61 5.97 -17.65 13.89
N SER A 62 4.88 -18.35 13.61
CA SER A 62 4.74 -19.81 13.73
C SER A 62 4.71 -20.54 12.38
N GLN A 63 4.97 -19.86 11.28
CA GLN A 63 4.79 -20.41 9.91
C GLN A 63 6.10 -20.54 9.13
N PHE A 64 7.24 -20.39 9.77
CA PHE A 64 8.53 -20.51 9.08
C PHE A 64 8.83 -21.95 8.58
N PRO A 65 9.45 -22.11 7.39
CA PRO A 65 9.74 -21.07 6.42
C PRO A 65 8.46 -20.48 5.76
N ALA A 66 8.41 -19.15 5.59
CA ALA A 66 7.23 -18.46 5.08
C ALA A 66 7.54 -17.69 3.79
N VAL A 67 6.58 -17.66 2.86
CA VAL A 67 6.58 -16.76 1.71
C VAL A 67 5.77 -15.53 2.06
N LEU A 68 6.39 -14.36 2.07
CA LEU A 68 5.74 -13.08 2.31
C LEU A 68 5.13 -12.51 1.03
N GLY A 69 4.81 -11.20 1.05
CA GLY A 69 4.21 -10.47 -0.06
C GLY A 69 2.69 -10.56 -0.03
N PHE A 70 2.03 -9.42 -0.22
CA PHE A 70 0.58 -9.30 -0.10
C PHE A 70 -0.10 -8.84 -1.39
N ASP A 71 0.63 -8.19 -2.30
CA ASP A 71 0.15 -7.71 -3.60
C ASP A 71 0.56 -8.66 -4.71
N LEU A 72 -0.39 -9.08 -5.55
CA LEU A 72 -0.11 -9.91 -6.71
C LEU A 72 -0.99 -9.53 -7.90
N ALA A 73 -0.47 -9.79 -9.11
CA ALA A 73 -1.26 -9.79 -10.35
C ALA A 73 -0.71 -10.82 -11.33
N GLY A 74 -1.62 -11.53 -11.98
CA GLY A 74 -1.25 -12.62 -12.88
C GLY A 74 -2.44 -13.18 -13.63
N ILE A 75 -2.33 -14.46 -13.96
CA ILE A 75 -3.31 -15.20 -14.75
C ILE A 75 -3.85 -16.38 -13.92
N VAL A 76 -5.15 -16.58 -13.93
CA VAL A 76 -5.77 -17.76 -13.33
C VAL A 76 -5.37 -19.00 -14.13
N VAL A 77 -4.71 -19.98 -13.50
CA VAL A 77 -4.29 -21.25 -14.12
C VAL A 77 -5.11 -22.43 -13.64
N GLN A 78 -5.79 -22.31 -12.50
CA GLN A 78 -6.78 -23.25 -12.02
C GLN A 78 -7.86 -22.51 -11.24
N ALA A 79 -9.12 -22.90 -11.41
CA ALA A 79 -10.25 -22.29 -10.73
C ALA A 79 -11.05 -23.37 -9.99
N GLY A 80 -11.35 -23.13 -8.72
CA GLY A 80 -12.26 -23.97 -7.95
C GLY A 80 -13.70 -23.83 -8.46
N ALA A 81 -14.50 -24.85 -8.27
CA ALA A 81 -15.85 -24.94 -8.85
C ALA A 81 -16.81 -23.82 -8.37
N GLU A 82 -16.53 -23.23 -7.20
CA GLU A 82 -17.33 -22.17 -6.57
C GLU A 82 -16.67 -20.79 -6.68
N SER A 83 -15.50 -20.70 -7.31
CA SER A 83 -14.71 -19.47 -7.38
C SER A 83 -15.34 -18.36 -8.25
N GLY A 84 -16.15 -18.73 -9.25
CA GLY A 84 -16.72 -17.80 -10.23
C GLY A 84 -15.70 -17.22 -11.22
N PHE A 85 -14.52 -17.83 -11.33
CA PHE A 85 -13.46 -17.48 -12.28
C PHE A 85 -13.23 -18.57 -13.32
N ASN A 86 -12.58 -18.20 -14.42
CA ASN A 86 -12.16 -19.11 -15.49
C ASN A 86 -10.64 -19.07 -15.66
N VAL A 87 -10.06 -20.17 -16.10
CA VAL A 87 -8.65 -20.22 -16.50
C VAL A 87 -8.39 -19.24 -17.65
N GLY A 88 -7.28 -18.52 -17.57
CA GLY A 88 -6.89 -17.48 -18.51
C GLY A 88 -7.35 -16.06 -18.13
N GLU A 89 -8.19 -15.89 -17.11
CA GLU A 89 -8.57 -14.55 -16.65
C GLU A 89 -7.37 -13.81 -16.02
N ARG A 90 -7.24 -12.51 -16.36
CA ARG A 90 -6.26 -11.59 -15.79
C ARG A 90 -6.80 -11.05 -14.49
N VAL A 91 -6.01 -11.19 -13.43
CA VAL A 91 -6.46 -10.88 -12.07
C VAL A 91 -5.40 -10.20 -11.23
N ALA A 92 -5.85 -9.49 -10.19
CA ALA A 92 -5.01 -8.95 -9.12
C ALA A 92 -5.68 -9.18 -7.77
N ALA A 93 -4.89 -9.27 -6.70
CA ALA A 93 -5.43 -9.45 -5.36
C ALA A 93 -4.54 -8.81 -4.30
N LEU A 94 -5.18 -8.32 -3.22
CA LEU A 94 -4.56 -8.08 -1.93
C LEU A 94 -4.87 -9.29 -1.05
N THR A 95 -3.84 -10.03 -0.66
CA THR A 95 -4.00 -11.18 0.24
C THR A 95 -3.20 -10.99 1.53
N PHE A 96 -3.86 -11.15 2.68
CA PHE A 96 -3.16 -11.10 3.96
C PHE A 96 -2.56 -12.45 4.37
N ASP A 97 -2.76 -13.49 3.57
CA ASP A 97 -2.19 -14.82 3.82
C ASP A 97 -0.73 -14.94 3.38
N GLY A 98 -0.22 -13.91 2.71
CA GLY A 98 1.12 -13.93 2.13
C GLY A 98 1.15 -14.69 0.81
N GLY A 99 2.33 -15.13 0.41
CA GLY A 99 2.52 -15.96 -0.79
C GLY A 99 2.80 -15.18 -2.07
N ALA A 100 2.59 -13.85 -2.09
CA ALA A 100 2.77 -13.06 -3.31
C ALA A 100 4.21 -13.02 -3.82
N TYR A 101 5.19 -13.39 -3.00
CA TYR A 101 6.58 -13.53 -3.43
C TYR A 101 6.88 -14.95 -3.96
N SER A 102 5.88 -15.59 -4.58
CA SER A 102 6.06 -16.85 -5.31
C SER A 102 5.32 -16.83 -6.65
N ARG A 103 5.76 -17.73 -7.54
CA ARG A 103 5.24 -17.83 -8.91
C ARG A 103 3.78 -18.29 -8.96
N TYR A 104 3.37 -19.19 -8.06
CA TYR A 104 2.00 -19.68 -7.99
C TYR A 104 1.43 -19.42 -6.61
N VAL A 105 0.26 -18.83 -6.57
CA VAL A 105 -0.43 -18.43 -5.33
C VAL A 105 -1.88 -18.90 -5.36
N ALA A 106 -2.31 -19.61 -4.32
CA ALA A 106 -3.72 -19.91 -4.09
C ALA A 106 -4.37 -18.73 -3.35
N VAL A 107 -5.45 -18.20 -3.90
CA VAL A 107 -6.15 -17.03 -3.34
C VAL A 107 -7.64 -17.31 -3.27
N ASN A 108 -8.28 -16.90 -2.15
CA ASN A 108 -9.73 -16.90 -2.04
C ASN A 108 -10.34 -15.99 -3.12
N ALA A 109 -11.31 -16.50 -3.86
CA ALA A 109 -11.92 -15.81 -4.99
C ALA A 109 -12.58 -14.48 -4.60
N ASP A 110 -13.05 -14.35 -3.35
CA ASP A 110 -13.64 -13.11 -2.82
C ASP A 110 -12.65 -11.95 -2.73
N LEU A 111 -11.35 -12.22 -2.77
CA LEU A 111 -10.29 -11.21 -2.75
C LEU A 111 -9.76 -10.86 -4.14
N VAL A 112 -10.16 -11.63 -5.16
CA VAL A 112 -9.61 -11.54 -6.51
C VAL A 112 -10.41 -10.58 -7.38
N ALA A 113 -9.76 -9.54 -7.86
CA ALA A 113 -10.30 -8.55 -8.78
C ALA A 113 -9.91 -8.87 -10.23
N ARG A 114 -10.84 -8.69 -11.18
CA ARG A 114 -10.54 -8.79 -12.61
C ARG A 114 -9.78 -7.56 -13.08
N VAL A 115 -8.71 -7.76 -13.85
CA VAL A 115 -7.90 -6.68 -14.39
C VAL A 115 -8.44 -6.24 -15.76
N PRO A 116 -8.86 -4.98 -15.93
CA PRO A 116 -9.31 -4.44 -17.20
C PRO A 116 -8.23 -4.58 -18.29
N LYS A 117 -8.63 -4.75 -19.55
CA LYS A 117 -7.69 -4.94 -20.67
C LYS A 117 -6.72 -3.77 -20.84
N ALA A 118 -7.15 -2.55 -20.53
CA ALA A 118 -6.34 -1.33 -20.64
C ALA A 118 -5.26 -1.22 -19.55
N VAL A 119 -5.36 -2.00 -18.46
CA VAL A 119 -4.37 -2.03 -17.36
C VAL A 119 -3.39 -3.16 -17.59
N SER A 120 -2.09 -2.90 -17.58
CA SER A 120 -1.06 -3.95 -17.63
C SER A 120 -1.03 -4.76 -16.33
N LEU A 121 -0.57 -6.02 -16.38
CA LEU A 121 -0.40 -6.81 -15.15
C LEU A 121 0.64 -6.19 -14.20
N GLN A 122 1.64 -5.52 -14.74
CA GLN A 122 2.62 -4.76 -13.96
C GLN A 122 1.95 -3.64 -13.16
N GLN A 123 1.07 -2.86 -13.79
CA GLN A 123 0.28 -1.85 -13.08
C GLN A 123 -0.65 -2.50 -12.06
N ALA A 124 -1.34 -3.57 -12.45
CA ALA A 124 -2.25 -4.29 -11.58
C ALA A 124 -1.55 -4.87 -10.33
N GLY A 125 -0.31 -5.38 -10.46
CA GLY A 125 0.49 -5.87 -9.33
C GLY A 125 0.98 -4.76 -8.39
N ALA A 126 1.06 -3.53 -8.88
CA ALA A 126 1.41 -2.36 -8.05
C ALA A 126 0.23 -1.81 -7.24
N MET A 127 -1.01 -2.17 -7.59
CA MET A 127 -2.24 -1.51 -7.09
C MET A 127 -2.76 -2.04 -5.76
N PRO A 128 -2.78 -3.36 -5.43
CA PRO A 128 -3.73 -3.90 -4.47
C PRO A 128 -3.68 -3.21 -3.11
N THR A 129 -2.56 -3.21 -2.39
CA THR A 129 -2.43 -2.55 -1.09
C THR A 129 -2.70 -1.05 -1.18
N VAL A 130 -2.08 -0.37 -2.15
CA VAL A 130 -2.13 1.10 -2.18
C VAL A 130 -3.50 1.63 -2.62
N ALA A 131 -4.16 0.93 -3.54
CA ALA A 131 -5.49 1.28 -4.02
C ALA A 131 -6.57 1.09 -2.94
N VAL A 132 -6.60 -0.11 -2.33
CA VAL A 132 -7.53 -0.42 -1.25
C VAL A 132 -7.32 0.53 -0.07
N THR A 133 -6.06 0.77 0.33
CA THR A 133 -5.74 1.68 1.43
C THR A 133 -6.18 3.11 1.11
N ALA A 134 -5.86 3.65 -0.07
CA ALA A 134 -6.22 5.01 -0.42
C ALA A 134 -7.75 5.22 -0.44
N LEU A 135 -8.50 4.28 -1.03
CA LEU A 135 -9.96 4.37 -1.10
C LEU A 135 -10.60 4.24 0.28
N GLN A 136 -10.08 3.35 1.14
CA GLN A 136 -10.61 3.18 2.49
C GLN A 136 -10.26 4.36 3.40
N ILE A 137 -9.09 5.00 3.22
CA ILE A 137 -8.78 6.26 3.91
C ILE A 137 -9.79 7.33 3.49
N LEU A 138 -10.07 7.50 2.18
CA LEU A 138 -11.05 8.47 1.71
C LEU A 138 -12.44 8.24 2.32
N LYS A 139 -12.88 6.98 2.36
CA LYS A 139 -14.17 6.59 2.99
C LYS A 139 -14.20 6.93 4.49
N GLN A 140 -13.12 6.58 5.24
CA GLN A 140 -13.02 6.89 6.67
C GLN A 140 -12.91 8.38 6.93
N ALA A 141 -12.19 9.11 6.07
CA ALA A 141 -12.03 10.55 6.16
C ALA A 141 -13.39 11.27 6.10
N ASN A 142 -14.30 10.77 5.25
CA ASN A 142 -15.65 11.31 5.09
C ASN A 142 -15.63 12.84 4.99
N VAL A 143 -14.84 13.33 4.04
CA VAL A 143 -14.57 14.76 3.87
C VAL A 143 -15.76 15.50 3.31
N SER A 144 -15.86 16.79 3.64
CA SER A 144 -16.87 17.70 3.13
C SER A 144 -16.22 18.85 2.38
N ALA A 145 -16.92 19.41 1.40
CA ALA A 145 -16.43 20.54 0.62
C ALA A 145 -15.99 21.72 1.52
N GLY A 146 -14.87 22.31 1.17
CA GLY A 146 -14.27 23.43 1.89
C GLY A 146 -13.45 23.05 3.13
N GLN A 147 -13.37 21.78 3.51
CA GLN A 147 -12.49 21.36 4.61
C GLN A 147 -11.01 21.52 4.24
N LYS A 148 -10.23 21.88 5.24
CA LYS A 148 -8.76 21.97 5.17
C LYS A 148 -8.14 20.65 5.62
N ILE A 149 -7.36 20.06 4.74
CA ILE A 149 -6.71 18.76 4.97
C ILE A 149 -5.20 18.91 4.89
N VAL A 150 -4.51 18.37 5.88
CA VAL A 150 -3.07 18.13 5.81
C VAL A 150 -2.81 16.69 5.49
N MET A 151 -1.83 16.38 4.64
CA MET A 151 -1.45 15.01 4.32
C MET A 151 0.07 14.85 4.25
N SER A 152 0.63 13.85 4.93
CA SER A 152 2.04 13.50 4.83
C SER A 152 2.32 12.55 3.65
N ALA A 153 3.56 12.53 3.15
CA ALA A 153 4.05 11.63 2.09
C ALA A 153 3.16 11.55 0.82
N PRO A 154 2.80 12.68 0.18
CA PRO A 154 1.85 12.73 -0.95
C PRO A 154 2.29 11.96 -2.19
N LEU A 155 3.58 11.64 -2.34
CA LEU A 155 4.14 10.95 -3.51
C LEU A 155 4.58 9.52 -3.22
N GLY A 156 4.30 9.01 -2.02
CA GLY A 156 4.47 7.60 -1.67
C GLY A 156 3.43 6.71 -2.36
N GLY A 157 3.54 5.38 -2.16
CA GLY A 157 2.64 4.41 -2.79
C GLY A 157 1.15 4.69 -2.55
N VAL A 158 0.73 4.91 -1.30
CA VAL A 158 -0.66 5.29 -0.98
C VAL A 158 -0.92 6.75 -1.30
N GLY A 159 0.02 7.63 -0.91
CA GLY A 159 -0.20 9.08 -0.96
C GLY A 159 -0.51 9.62 -2.34
N HIS A 160 0.16 9.11 -3.42
CA HIS A 160 -0.08 9.64 -4.76
C HIS A 160 -1.45 9.26 -5.34
N LEU A 161 -2.06 8.15 -4.90
CA LEU A 161 -3.44 7.81 -5.26
C LEU A 161 -4.43 8.59 -4.41
N LEU A 162 -4.20 8.64 -3.09
CA LEU A 162 -5.08 9.36 -2.17
C LEU A 162 -5.18 10.85 -2.49
N LEU A 163 -4.06 11.50 -2.84
CA LEU A 163 -4.06 12.90 -3.23
C LEU A 163 -4.97 13.16 -4.44
N GLN A 164 -4.89 12.30 -5.46
CA GLN A 164 -5.76 12.39 -6.64
C GLN A 164 -7.25 12.16 -6.31
N LEU A 165 -7.54 11.29 -5.36
CA LEU A 165 -8.91 11.06 -4.88
C LEU A 165 -9.44 12.29 -4.13
N LEU A 166 -8.66 12.81 -3.16
CA LEU A 166 -9.02 14.00 -2.38
C LEU A 166 -9.19 15.24 -3.25
N ALA A 167 -8.38 15.40 -4.30
CA ALA A 167 -8.47 16.53 -5.21
C ALA A 167 -9.84 16.63 -5.95
N LYS A 168 -10.61 15.54 -5.97
CA LYS A 168 -11.96 15.51 -6.56
C LYS A 168 -13.05 15.93 -5.58
N GLU A 169 -12.74 16.09 -4.29
CA GLU A 169 -13.72 16.30 -3.22
C GLU A 169 -13.94 17.79 -2.86
N ASN A 170 -13.39 18.72 -3.64
CA ASN A 170 -13.50 20.17 -3.39
C ASN A 170 -13.04 20.57 -1.97
N VAL A 171 -11.88 20.06 -1.56
CA VAL A 171 -11.21 20.34 -0.28
C VAL A 171 -9.91 21.12 -0.49
N ASP A 172 -9.43 21.82 0.55
CA ASP A 172 -8.16 22.54 0.52
C ASP A 172 -7.04 21.66 1.10
N ILE A 173 -6.13 21.20 0.23
CA ILE A 173 -5.14 20.17 0.57
C ILE A 173 -3.74 20.80 0.71
N THR A 174 -3.20 20.78 1.91
CA THR A 174 -1.78 21.07 2.17
C THR A 174 -1.01 19.76 2.35
N VAL A 175 0.05 19.55 1.58
CA VAL A 175 0.86 18.33 1.68
C VAL A 175 2.25 18.60 2.25
N ILE A 176 2.73 17.63 3.04
CA ILE A 176 4.07 17.67 3.66
C ILE A 176 5.00 16.80 2.81
N CYS A 177 5.97 17.41 2.12
CA CYS A 177 6.95 16.74 1.29
C CYS A 177 8.25 17.54 1.20
N SER A 178 9.33 16.96 0.63
CA SER A 178 10.56 17.72 0.39
C SER A 178 10.37 18.75 -0.73
N GLU A 179 11.17 19.82 -0.72
CA GLU A 179 11.15 20.87 -1.74
C GLU A 179 11.19 20.31 -3.18
N ALA A 180 12.09 19.36 -3.44
CA ALA A 180 12.24 18.70 -4.75
C ALA A 180 10.96 17.96 -5.24
N LYS A 181 10.01 17.69 -4.35
CA LYS A 181 8.76 16.96 -4.64
C LYS A 181 7.53 17.86 -4.73
N GLN A 182 7.64 19.13 -4.36
CA GLN A 182 6.50 20.05 -4.25
C GLN A 182 5.76 20.23 -5.58
N GLN A 183 6.47 20.51 -6.67
CA GLN A 183 5.83 20.69 -7.97
C GLN A 183 5.06 19.46 -8.43
N GLN A 184 5.61 18.26 -8.17
CA GLN A 184 4.91 17.02 -8.52
C GLN A 184 3.65 16.82 -7.67
N ALA A 185 3.68 17.20 -6.38
CA ALA A 185 2.52 17.12 -5.50
C ALA A 185 1.42 18.11 -5.93
N LEU A 186 1.78 19.35 -6.29
CA LEU A 186 0.85 20.32 -6.84
C LEU A 186 0.20 19.83 -8.15
N ALA A 187 0.99 19.22 -9.04
CA ALA A 187 0.47 18.65 -10.29
C ALA A 187 -0.50 17.47 -10.08
N LEU A 188 -0.43 16.80 -8.92
CA LEU A 188 -1.35 15.71 -8.55
C LEU A 188 -2.60 16.20 -7.78
N GLY A 189 -2.72 17.51 -7.54
CA GLY A 189 -3.92 18.10 -6.96
C GLY A 189 -3.78 18.67 -5.55
N ALA A 190 -2.54 18.80 -5.00
CA ALA A 190 -2.34 19.58 -3.79
C ALA A 190 -2.55 21.08 -4.06
N ASN A 191 -3.15 21.80 -3.12
CA ASN A 191 -3.29 23.26 -3.20
C ASN A 191 -2.03 23.94 -2.64
N HIS A 192 -1.45 23.39 -1.57
CA HIS A 192 -0.30 23.95 -0.86
C HIS A 192 0.70 22.85 -0.50
N THR A 193 1.96 23.27 -0.29
CA THR A 193 3.05 22.38 0.12
C THR A 193 3.84 22.97 1.29
N VAL A 194 4.31 22.12 2.19
CA VAL A 194 5.27 22.48 3.24
C VAL A 194 6.43 21.49 3.25
N ASP A 195 7.63 21.99 3.56
CA ASP A 195 8.84 21.14 3.57
C ASP A 195 9.02 20.48 4.94
N TYR A 196 9.10 19.16 4.97
CA TYR A 196 9.31 18.40 6.21
C TYR A 196 10.69 18.61 6.84
N HIS A 197 11.66 19.18 6.12
CA HIS A 197 12.97 19.54 6.69
C HIS A 197 12.90 20.75 7.62
N HIS A 198 11.82 21.52 7.58
CA HIS A 198 11.61 22.72 8.38
C HIS A 198 10.34 22.64 9.24
N PRO A 199 10.22 21.64 10.15
CA PRO A 199 8.99 21.43 10.92
C PRO A 199 8.64 22.59 11.87
N HIS A 200 9.64 23.40 12.29
CA HIS A 200 9.36 24.59 13.11
C HIS A 200 8.65 25.69 12.30
N ALA A 201 8.84 25.72 11.00
CA ALA A 201 8.22 26.68 10.10
C ALA A 201 6.82 26.24 9.59
N TYR A 202 6.29 25.11 10.06
CA TYR A 202 4.95 24.69 9.69
C TYR A 202 3.94 25.76 10.12
N PRO A 203 3.07 26.23 9.19
CA PRO A 203 2.08 27.25 9.49
C PRO A 203 0.96 26.68 10.38
N ASP A 204 0.30 27.55 11.13
CA ASP A 204 -0.97 27.25 11.76
C ASP A 204 -2.07 27.35 10.69
N LEU A 205 -2.53 26.19 10.20
CA LEU A 205 -3.54 26.11 9.15
C LEU A 205 -4.97 26.00 9.68
N ASN A 206 -5.11 25.68 10.98
CA ASN A 206 -6.40 25.30 11.56
C ASN A 206 -7.07 24.18 10.74
N ALA A 207 -6.31 23.17 10.32
CA ALA A 207 -6.80 22.09 9.48
C ALA A 207 -7.85 21.23 10.21
N ASP A 208 -8.86 20.79 9.48
CA ASP A 208 -9.93 19.94 10.00
C ASP A 208 -9.47 18.50 10.19
N LEU A 209 -8.60 18.02 9.29
CA LEU A 209 -8.14 16.65 9.22
C LEU A 209 -6.65 16.60 8.86
N PHE A 210 -5.90 15.76 9.56
CA PHE A 210 -4.56 15.34 9.16
C PHE A 210 -4.56 13.85 8.82
N ILE A 211 -4.13 13.50 7.60
CA ILE A 211 -3.92 12.13 7.15
C ILE A 211 -2.43 11.82 7.24
N ASP A 212 -2.06 11.04 8.22
CA ASP A 212 -0.66 10.73 8.50
C ASP A 212 -0.25 9.36 7.94
N LEU A 213 0.50 9.40 6.83
CA LEU A 213 1.07 8.22 6.17
C LEU A 213 2.48 7.85 6.66
N VAL A 214 3.08 8.67 7.55
CA VAL A 214 4.47 8.52 8.03
C VAL A 214 4.54 8.12 9.49
N GLY A 215 3.83 8.84 10.36
CA GLY A 215 3.85 8.63 11.80
C GLY A 215 5.10 9.17 12.49
N GLY A 216 5.30 8.76 13.76
CA GLY A 216 6.46 9.10 14.55
C GLY A 216 6.57 10.60 14.84
N GLU A 217 7.79 11.08 15.04
CA GLU A 217 8.06 12.49 15.34
C GLU A 217 7.63 13.44 14.20
N SER A 218 7.68 12.98 12.96
CA SER A 218 7.18 13.74 11.81
C SER A 218 5.68 13.99 11.91
N GLY A 219 4.92 12.97 12.31
CA GLY A 219 3.49 13.10 12.59
C GLY A 219 3.23 14.06 13.76
N VAL A 220 3.98 13.93 14.86
CA VAL A 220 3.87 14.84 16.03
C VAL A 220 4.12 16.29 15.63
N ALA A 221 5.16 16.56 14.84
CA ALA A 221 5.48 17.90 14.38
C ALA A 221 4.36 18.56 13.56
N ALA A 222 3.56 17.75 12.85
CA ALA A 222 2.45 18.24 12.04
C ALA A 222 1.17 18.56 12.83
N LEU A 223 1.05 18.09 14.08
CA LEU A 223 -0.16 18.31 14.91
C LEU A 223 -0.51 19.79 15.08
N LYS A 224 0.48 20.67 15.15
CA LYS A 224 0.25 22.11 15.27
C LYS A 224 -0.49 22.75 14.09
N MET A 225 -0.52 22.05 12.94
CA MET A 225 -1.27 22.50 11.76
C MET A 225 -2.77 22.22 11.88
N VAL A 226 -3.17 21.36 12.83
CA VAL A 226 -4.54 20.88 13.02
C VAL A 226 -5.25 21.76 14.05
N LYS A 227 -6.50 22.13 13.79
CA LYS A 227 -7.31 22.90 14.74
C LYS A 227 -7.57 22.10 16.02
N LYS A 228 -7.85 22.82 17.12
CA LYS A 228 -8.31 22.18 18.37
C LYS A 228 -9.56 21.32 18.10
N GLY A 229 -9.56 20.08 18.60
CA GLY A 229 -10.63 19.10 18.34
C GLY A 229 -10.65 18.53 16.91
N GLY A 230 -9.63 18.82 16.09
CA GLY A 230 -9.51 18.27 14.75
C GLY A 230 -9.20 16.77 14.74
N ARG A 231 -9.33 16.17 13.56
CA ARG A 231 -9.17 14.71 13.38
C ARG A 231 -7.80 14.36 12.81
N ILE A 232 -7.30 13.19 13.20
CA ILE A 232 -6.08 12.60 12.63
C ILE A 232 -6.39 11.15 12.25
N ILE A 233 -6.13 10.78 11.00
CA ILE A 233 -6.15 9.39 10.54
C ILE A 233 -4.71 8.94 10.42
N CYS A 234 -4.27 8.04 11.30
CA CYS A 234 -2.90 7.52 11.35
C CYS A 234 -2.85 6.12 10.73
N ILE A 235 -2.10 5.99 9.62
CA ILE A 235 -1.96 4.74 8.89
C ILE A 235 -0.86 3.85 9.50
N PRO A 236 0.32 4.36 9.91
CA PRO A 236 1.27 3.57 10.67
C PRO A 236 0.77 3.34 12.11
N THR A 237 -0.12 2.37 12.30
CA THR A 237 -0.89 2.15 13.55
C THR A 237 -0.04 2.03 14.81
N ILE A 238 1.24 1.64 14.68
CA ILE A 238 2.20 1.58 15.80
C ILE A 238 2.50 2.96 16.41
N HIS A 239 2.22 4.06 15.68
CA HIS A 239 2.45 5.44 16.13
C HIS A 239 1.19 6.10 16.70
N VAL A 240 0.04 5.44 16.69
CA VAL A 240 -1.22 5.98 17.24
C VAL A 240 -1.08 6.42 18.70
N PRO A 241 -0.50 5.62 19.63
CA PRO A 241 -0.34 6.03 21.01
C PRO A 241 0.50 7.31 21.18
N LEU A 242 1.57 7.46 20.38
CA LEU A 242 2.42 8.65 20.40
C LEU A 242 1.64 9.90 19.97
N LEU A 243 0.86 9.80 18.88
CA LEU A 243 0.04 10.93 18.39
C LEU A 243 -1.09 11.28 19.38
N GLN A 244 -1.72 10.29 20.02
CA GLN A 244 -2.74 10.51 21.04
C GLN A 244 -2.16 11.28 22.23
N GLN A 245 -0.99 10.87 22.71
CA GLN A 245 -0.31 11.55 23.82
C GLN A 245 0.05 12.99 23.42
N ALA A 246 0.68 13.19 22.28
CA ALA A 246 1.12 14.51 21.82
C ALA A 246 -0.05 15.45 21.48
N GLY A 247 -1.17 14.92 21.01
CA GLY A 247 -2.36 15.71 20.64
C GLY A 247 -3.35 15.95 21.78
N ALA A 248 -3.10 15.43 22.98
CA ALA A 248 -4.06 15.46 24.09
C ALA A 248 -4.46 16.88 24.53
N GLU A 249 -3.49 17.81 24.64
CA GLU A 249 -3.75 19.20 25.02
C GLU A 249 -4.61 19.95 24.00
N GLN A 250 -4.47 19.60 22.70
CA GLN A 250 -5.28 20.15 21.63
C GLN A 250 -6.61 19.40 21.44
N GLN A 251 -6.88 18.39 22.27
CA GLN A 251 -8.08 17.54 22.18
C GLN A 251 -8.26 16.90 20.80
N LEU A 252 -7.17 16.49 20.15
CA LEU A 252 -7.19 15.89 18.83
C LEU A 252 -7.79 14.47 18.87
N LEU A 253 -8.62 14.16 17.88
CA LEU A 253 -9.22 12.84 17.71
C LEU A 253 -8.33 11.97 16.80
N VAL A 254 -7.51 11.13 17.42
CA VAL A 254 -6.58 10.26 16.67
C VAL A 254 -7.22 8.91 16.42
N GLU A 255 -7.48 8.63 15.16
CA GLU A 255 -8.06 7.40 14.66
C GLU A 255 -6.98 6.54 13.98
N LYS A 256 -6.99 5.23 14.25
CA LYS A 256 -6.18 4.28 13.49
C LYS A 256 -6.88 3.93 12.18
N MET A 257 -6.11 3.70 11.12
CA MET A 257 -6.59 3.12 9.88
C MET A 257 -5.76 1.89 9.55
N LEU A 258 -6.43 0.77 9.36
CA LEU A 258 -5.84 -0.48 8.86
C LEU A 258 -6.68 -0.94 7.68
N ALA A 259 -6.10 -0.97 6.50
CA ALA A 259 -6.78 -1.44 5.31
C ALA A 259 -7.16 -2.92 5.44
N VAL A 260 -8.32 -3.27 4.91
CA VAL A 260 -8.83 -4.64 4.86
C VAL A 260 -8.92 -5.05 3.39
N PRO A 261 -8.44 -6.23 2.99
CA PRO A 261 -8.60 -6.70 1.62
C PRO A 261 -10.05 -6.62 1.18
N ASN A 262 -10.28 -5.98 0.04
CA ASN A 262 -11.61 -5.78 -0.50
C ASN A 262 -11.54 -5.78 -2.04
N ARG A 263 -12.18 -6.79 -2.65
CA ARG A 263 -12.23 -6.97 -4.09
C ARG A 263 -12.85 -5.77 -4.80
N GLN A 264 -14.00 -5.28 -4.30
CA GLN A 264 -14.74 -4.22 -4.96
C GLN A 264 -13.99 -2.87 -4.92
N ASP A 265 -13.28 -2.59 -3.81
CA ASP A 265 -12.41 -1.42 -3.71
C ASP A 265 -11.29 -1.49 -4.75
N LEU A 266 -10.66 -2.67 -4.90
CA LEU A 266 -9.61 -2.88 -5.89
C LEU A 266 -10.13 -2.77 -7.33
N GLU A 267 -11.29 -3.38 -7.65
CA GLU A 267 -11.94 -3.29 -8.96
C GLU A 267 -12.28 -1.83 -9.31
N THR A 268 -12.81 -1.06 -8.37
CA THR A 268 -13.08 0.37 -8.54
C THR A 268 -11.83 1.13 -8.97
N MET A 269 -10.73 0.94 -8.24
CA MET A 269 -9.48 1.65 -8.51
C MET A 269 -8.78 1.18 -9.79
N LEU A 270 -8.89 -0.10 -10.15
CA LEU A 270 -8.40 -0.62 -11.43
C LEU A 270 -9.20 -0.07 -12.61
N ASN A 271 -10.51 0.11 -12.47
CA ASN A 271 -11.35 0.74 -13.49
C ASN A 271 -11.03 2.23 -13.62
N ASP A 272 -10.79 2.94 -12.52
CA ASP A 272 -10.38 4.34 -12.57
C ASP A 272 -9.02 4.50 -13.27
N LEU A 273 -8.10 3.56 -13.07
CA LEU A 273 -6.83 3.54 -13.80
C LEU A 273 -7.04 3.24 -15.29
N ALA A 274 -7.90 2.28 -15.63
CA ALA A 274 -8.22 1.90 -17.01
C ALA A 274 -8.84 3.06 -17.82
N GLU A 275 -9.62 3.90 -17.15
CA GLU A 275 -10.30 5.06 -17.73
C GLU A 275 -9.48 6.37 -17.63
N ASN A 276 -8.20 6.28 -17.22
CA ASN A 276 -7.29 7.41 -17.02
C ASN A 276 -7.81 8.46 -16.01
N ARG A 277 -8.69 8.06 -15.08
CA ARG A 277 -9.13 8.91 -13.96
C ARG A 277 -8.13 8.93 -12.82
N LEU A 278 -7.17 8.01 -12.82
CA LEU A 278 -6.06 7.92 -11.88
C LEU A 278 -4.75 7.73 -12.63
N TYR A 279 -3.69 8.29 -12.08
CA TYR A 279 -2.31 8.04 -12.49
C TYR A 279 -1.60 7.19 -11.44
N LEU A 280 -1.04 6.06 -11.86
CA LEU A 280 -0.21 5.18 -11.02
C LEU A 280 1.26 5.35 -11.36
N LYS A 281 2.06 5.76 -10.38
CA LYS A 281 3.51 5.86 -10.54
C LYS A 281 4.20 4.56 -10.11
N ILE A 282 4.84 3.88 -11.05
CA ILE A 282 5.79 2.80 -10.76
C ILE A 282 7.19 3.41 -10.76
N ALA A 283 7.85 3.36 -9.61
CA ALA A 283 9.20 3.90 -9.42
C ALA A 283 10.26 2.97 -10.01
N GLN A 284 10.06 1.66 -9.87
CA GLN A 284 11.00 0.66 -10.34
C GLN A 284 10.32 -0.71 -10.48
N VAL A 285 10.79 -1.48 -11.45
CA VAL A 285 10.51 -2.92 -11.60
C VAL A 285 11.82 -3.67 -11.44
N LEU A 286 11.84 -4.67 -10.57
CA LEU A 286 13.02 -5.49 -10.28
C LEU A 286 12.65 -6.97 -10.47
N PRO A 287 13.57 -7.82 -10.91
CA PRO A 287 13.34 -9.25 -10.89
C PRO A 287 13.17 -9.73 -9.44
N ILE A 288 12.40 -10.81 -9.23
CA ILE A 288 12.17 -11.37 -7.87
C ILE A 288 13.48 -11.71 -7.14
N THR A 289 14.54 -12.04 -7.88
CA THR A 289 15.87 -12.30 -7.32
C THR A 289 16.49 -11.09 -6.61
N ASP A 290 16.06 -9.88 -6.96
CA ASP A 290 16.55 -8.63 -6.40
C ASP A 290 15.67 -8.09 -5.26
N ILE A 291 14.82 -8.93 -4.70
CA ILE A 291 13.87 -8.58 -3.62
C ILE A 291 14.55 -7.93 -2.41
N GLN A 292 15.76 -8.35 -2.05
CA GLN A 292 16.51 -7.73 -0.96
C GLN A 292 16.80 -6.25 -1.24
N GLN A 293 17.16 -5.92 -2.49
CA GLN A 293 17.35 -4.54 -2.95
C GLN A 293 16.03 -3.77 -2.89
N ALA A 294 14.93 -4.35 -3.37
CA ALA A 294 13.61 -3.74 -3.33
C ALA A 294 13.21 -3.36 -1.90
N HIS A 295 13.40 -4.26 -0.93
CA HIS A 295 13.11 -4.01 0.48
C HIS A 295 13.99 -2.91 1.06
N ARG A 296 15.33 -2.95 0.86
CA ARG A 296 16.24 -1.90 1.33
C ARG A 296 15.91 -0.52 0.73
N GLN A 297 15.55 -0.48 -0.55
CA GLN A 297 15.16 0.76 -1.21
C GLN A 297 13.86 1.32 -0.61
N LEU A 298 12.84 0.49 -0.38
CA LEU A 298 11.60 0.93 0.22
C LEU A 298 11.80 1.41 1.67
N GLU A 299 12.62 0.71 2.45
CA GLU A 299 12.98 1.06 3.84
C GLU A 299 13.68 2.41 3.95
N SER A 300 14.38 2.85 2.91
CA SER A 300 15.02 4.17 2.89
C SER A 300 14.04 5.34 3.01
N GLY A 301 12.73 5.11 2.78
CA GLY A 301 11.69 6.13 2.81
C GLY A 301 11.74 7.14 1.65
N ARG A 302 12.66 6.97 0.69
CA ARG A 302 12.88 7.93 -0.40
C ARG A 302 12.12 7.59 -1.68
N THR A 303 11.52 6.42 -1.77
CA THR A 303 10.78 5.95 -2.95
C THR A 303 9.58 6.85 -3.23
N SER A 304 9.43 7.27 -4.48
CA SER A 304 8.26 7.99 -4.97
C SER A 304 7.48 7.09 -5.93
N GLY A 305 6.28 6.66 -5.56
CA GLY A 305 5.51 5.63 -6.28
C GLY A 305 5.74 4.22 -5.74
N LYS A 306 5.53 3.21 -6.57
CA LYS A 306 5.57 1.78 -6.23
C LYS A 306 6.82 1.08 -6.74
N ILE A 307 7.37 0.16 -5.95
CA ILE A 307 8.32 -0.85 -6.42
C ILE A 307 7.53 -2.12 -6.71
N VAL A 308 7.83 -2.75 -7.84
CA VAL A 308 7.17 -3.97 -8.32
C VAL A 308 8.24 -5.03 -8.58
N LEU A 309 7.98 -6.25 -8.21
CA LEU A 309 8.80 -7.41 -8.54
C LEU A 309 8.22 -8.10 -9.77
N ASP A 310 9.06 -8.40 -10.73
CA ASP A 310 8.75 -9.27 -11.87
C ASP A 310 9.11 -10.71 -11.46
N LEU A 311 8.12 -11.57 -11.52
CA LEU A 311 8.25 -13.00 -11.20
C LEU A 311 8.46 -13.86 -12.44
N GLN A 312 8.55 -13.26 -13.63
CA GLN A 312 8.81 -13.98 -14.87
C GLN A 312 10.33 -14.12 -15.04
N LEU A 313 10.88 -15.19 -14.50
CA LEU A 313 12.27 -15.56 -14.79
C LEU A 313 12.33 -16.05 -16.22
N GLY A 314 13.06 -15.32 -17.10
CA GLY A 314 13.27 -15.65 -18.50
C GLY A 314 14.02 -16.96 -18.71
#